data_3e46c823e4fa75068b3738ae49a59441
#
_entry.id   3e46c823e4fa75068b3738ae49a59441
#
_cell.length_a   1.000
_cell.length_b   1.000
_cell.length_c   1.000
_cell.angle_alpha   90.00
_cell.angle_beta   90.00
_cell.angle_gamma   90.00
#
_symmetry.space_group_name_H-M   'P 1'
#
loop_
_entity.id
_entity.type
_entity.pdbx_description
1 polymer ?
#
loop_
_entity_poly.entity_id
_entity_poly.type
_entity_poly.pdbx_seq_one_letter_code
_entity_poly.pdbx_strand_id
1 'polypeptide(L)'
;MDEPDRRPPQSLAEEQRDLTRSRIRRAAMKVVARRGFNATLDEVAQVSGVSPRTIFRHYGSHDRLILATVKDIFDECGRPANDLGDDVDGWLEGLALTIHTRNAEILGYAFWDTHAPHSDSSEVLSEVHTVRRDSRVRGVQYLTRLAWRAAGGEGAPPEGLVSAFALHFSAFTTQALMVDFNQTPAQIAVLCADILKMLLWRAITEQLSGSRDVLTGDHVGED
;
A
#
# COMPACT_ATOMS: atom_id res chain seq x y z
N MET A 1 20.75 -16.34 -29.31
CA MET A 1 21.19 -17.58 -28.64
C MET A 1 21.31 -17.24 -27.16
N ASP A 2 20.13 -17.38 -26.46
CA ASP A 2 19.96 -17.01 -25.07
C ASP A 2 20.68 -18.02 -24.17
N GLU A 3 21.59 -17.53 -23.37
CA GLU A 3 22.28 -18.31 -22.35
C GLU A 3 21.31 -18.44 -21.14
N PRO A 4 20.93 -19.64 -20.72
CA PRO A 4 20.00 -19.78 -19.60
C PRO A 4 20.72 -19.39 -18.31
N ASP A 5 20.12 -18.45 -17.56
CA ASP A 5 20.47 -18.03 -16.20
C ASP A 5 20.55 -19.27 -15.27
N ARG A 6 21.74 -19.88 -15.18
CA ARG A 6 22.04 -21.01 -14.30
C ARG A 6 22.39 -20.47 -12.92
N ARG A 7 21.37 -20.18 -12.10
CA ARG A 7 21.61 -20.15 -10.64
C ARG A 7 22.10 -21.53 -10.20
N PRO A 8 23.17 -21.59 -9.41
CA PRO A 8 23.62 -22.88 -8.86
C PRO A 8 22.48 -23.51 -8.05
N PRO A 9 22.34 -24.84 -8.07
CA PRO A 9 21.29 -25.51 -7.31
C PRO A 9 21.47 -25.20 -5.81
N GLN A 10 20.41 -24.71 -5.17
CA GLN A 10 20.38 -24.45 -3.73
C GLN A 10 20.61 -25.77 -2.97
N SER A 11 21.37 -25.71 -1.89
CA SER A 11 21.54 -26.87 -1.04
C SER A 11 20.21 -27.16 -0.29
N LEU A 12 19.94 -28.45 0.02
CA LEU A 12 18.78 -28.87 0.81
C LEU A 12 18.69 -28.10 2.14
N ALA A 13 19.81 -27.72 2.73
CA ALA A 13 19.84 -26.93 3.97
C ALA A 13 19.41 -25.48 3.76
N GLU A 14 19.68 -24.88 2.60
CA GLU A 14 19.22 -23.55 2.21
C GLU A 14 17.73 -23.56 1.92
N GLU A 15 17.24 -24.54 1.15
CA GLU A 15 15.80 -24.70 0.90
C GLU A 15 15.01 -24.85 2.19
N GLN A 16 15.51 -25.63 3.14
CA GLN A 16 14.85 -25.84 4.42
C GLN A 16 14.87 -24.60 5.31
N ARG A 17 15.92 -23.77 5.21
CA ARG A 17 15.98 -22.45 5.86
C ARG A 17 14.96 -21.48 5.26
N ASP A 18 14.83 -21.45 3.94
CA ASP A 18 13.91 -20.57 3.23
C ASP A 18 12.45 -20.95 3.48
N LEU A 19 12.14 -22.25 3.51
CA LEU A 19 10.82 -22.74 3.90
C LEU A 19 10.47 -22.34 5.34
N THR A 20 11.43 -22.49 6.27
CA THR A 20 11.23 -22.08 7.67
C THR A 20 11.01 -20.58 7.77
N ARG A 21 11.81 -19.78 7.08
CA ARG A 21 11.72 -18.32 7.03
C ARG A 21 10.36 -17.87 6.46
N SER A 22 9.92 -18.51 5.37
CA SER A 22 8.61 -18.25 4.76
C SER A 22 7.44 -18.57 5.71
N ARG A 23 7.53 -19.67 6.49
CA ARG A 23 6.53 -20.01 7.51
C ARG A 23 6.47 -18.95 8.63
N ILE A 24 7.63 -18.53 9.13
CA ILE A 24 7.72 -17.49 10.17
C ILE A 24 7.12 -16.18 9.63
N ARG A 25 7.48 -15.75 8.43
CA ARG A 25 6.98 -14.52 7.80
C ARG A 25 5.46 -14.52 7.68
N ARG A 26 4.87 -15.57 7.11
CA ARG A 26 3.40 -15.68 7.00
C ARG A 26 2.69 -15.65 8.35
N ALA A 27 3.26 -16.27 9.37
CA ALA A 27 2.72 -16.22 10.72
C ALA A 27 2.86 -14.83 11.33
N ALA A 28 4.03 -14.20 11.18
CA ALA A 28 4.29 -12.85 11.66
C ALA A 28 3.33 -11.82 11.01
N MET A 29 3.09 -11.90 9.70
CA MET A 29 2.10 -11.05 9.02
C MET A 29 0.71 -11.16 9.64
N LYS A 30 0.24 -12.39 9.92
CA LYS A 30 -1.07 -12.61 10.55
C LYS A 30 -1.14 -12.05 11.97
N VAL A 31 -0.07 -12.20 12.76
CA VAL A 31 -0.01 -11.70 14.14
C VAL A 31 0.10 -10.18 14.15
N VAL A 32 1.01 -9.61 13.35
CA VAL A 32 1.21 -8.16 13.23
C VAL A 32 -0.04 -7.47 12.67
N ALA A 33 -0.73 -8.07 11.71
CA ALA A 33 -1.99 -7.54 11.19
C ALA A 33 -3.08 -7.38 12.28
N ARG A 34 -3.07 -8.23 13.31
CA ARG A 34 -4.05 -8.18 14.41
C ARG A 34 -3.58 -7.39 15.61
N ARG A 35 -2.29 -7.44 15.93
CA ARG A 35 -1.71 -6.95 17.17
C ARG A 35 -0.82 -5.73 16.98
N GLY A 36 -0.51 -5.37 15.74
CA GLY A 36 0.47 -4.34 15.44
C GLY A 36 1.83 -4.67 16.07
N PHE A 37 2.45 -3.69 16.69
CA PHE A 37 3.74 -3.85 17.39
C PHE A 37 3.66 -4.58 18.73
N ASN A 38 2.44 -4.82 19.27
CA ASN A 38 2.24 -5.68 20.41
C ASN A 38 2.29 -7.18 20.07
N ALA A 39 2.53 -7.53 18.81
CA ALA A 39 2.79 -8.89 18.38
C ALA A 39 4.03 -9.44 19.09
N THR A 40 3.93 -10.62 19.69
CA THR A 40 5.04 -11.23 20.44
C THR A 40 5.68 -12.38 19.67
N LEU A 41 6.94 -12.69 19.97
CA LEU A 41 7.60 -13.86 19.39
C LEU A 41 6.88 -15.18 19.72
N ASP A 42 6.27 -15.26 20.91
CA ASP A 42 5.53 -16.45 21.34
C ASP A 42 4.25 -16.64 20.52
N GLU A 43 3.52 -15.56 20.22
CA GLU A 43 2.35 -15.61 19.34
C GLU A 43 2.75 -16.04 17.92
N VAL A 44 3.86 -15.51 17.39
CA VAL A 44 4.39 -15.92 16.08
C VAL A 44 4.84 -17.38 16.11
N ALA A 45 5.45 -17.83 17.19
CA ALA A 45 5.86 -19.23 17.37
C ALA A 45 4.63 -20.16 17.37
N GLN A 46 3.58 -19.79 18.09
CA GLN A 46 2.33 -20.54 18.15
C GLN A 46 1.69 -20.69 16.77
N VAL A 47 1.62 -19.59 16.00
CA VAL A 47 1.00 -19.59 14.66
C VAL A 47 1.87 -20.28 13.62
N SER A 48 3.20 -20.12 13.70
CA SER A 48 4.13 -20.73 12.72
C SER A 48 4.44 -22.19 12.98
N GLY A 49 4.27 -22.67 14.24
CA GLY A 49 4.78 -23.97 14.69
C GLY A 49 6.33 -24.02 14.76
N VAL A 50 6.98 -22.86 14.84
CA VAL A 50 8.44 -22.72 14.93
C VAL A 50 8.79 -22.17 16.30
N SER A 51 9.77 -22.76 16.99
CA SER A 51 10.12 -22.33 18.36
C SER A 51 10.61 -20.87 18.39
N PRO A 52 10.35 -20.12 19.50
CA PRO A 52 10.84 -18.73 19.66
C PRO A 52 12.36 -18.62 19.48
N ARG A 53 13.12 -19.60 19.95
CA ARG A 53 14.58 -19.69 19.77
C ARG A 53 14.98 -19.76 18.30
N THR A 54 14.22 -20.49 17.50
CA THR A 54 14.46 -20.59 16.05
C THR A 54 14.12 -19.29 15.35
N ILE A 55 13.01 -18.65 15.72
CA ILE A 55 12.61 -17.33 15.20
C ILE A 55 13.71 -16.31 15.53
N PHE A 56 14.15 -16.26 16.78
CA PHE A 56 15.24 -15.37 17.20
C PHE A 56 16.53 -15.61 16.41
N ARG A 57 16.88 -16.86 16.13
CA ARG A 57 18.07 -17.19 15.31
C ARG A 57 17.95 -16.63 13.88
N HIS A 58 16.74 -16.56 13.30
CA HIS A 58 16.52 -16.06 11.95
C HIS A 58 16.50 -14.53 11.86
N TYR A 59 15.97 -13.86 12.88
CA TYR A 59 15.72 -12.41 12.84
C TYR A 59 16.55 -11.60 13.83
N GLY A 60 17.15 -12.23 14.85
CA GLY A 60 18.02 -11.62 15.84
C GLY A 60 17.29 -10.86 16.95
N SER A 61 16.16 -10.23 16.67
CA SER A 61 15.33 -9.55 17.67
C SER A 61 13.86 -9.51 17.26
N HIS A 62 12.99 -9.20 18.24
CA HIS A 62 11.59 -8.92 18.01
C HIS A 62 11.40 -7.77 16.98
N ASP A 63 12.05 -6.64 17.21
CA ASP A 63 11.92 -5.45 16.38
C ASP A 63 12.33 -5.70 14.92
N ARG A 64 13.41 -6.47 14.71
CA ARG A 64 13.81 -6.86 13.35
C ARG A 64 12.83 -7.79 12.66
N LEU A 65 12.15 -8.66 13.42
CA LEU A 65 11.06 -9.47 12.87
C LEU A 65 9.90 -8.56 12.44
N ILE A 66 9.50 -7.60 13.30
CA ILE A 66 8.46 -6.62 12.97
C ILE A 66 8.84 -5.83 11.74
N LEU A 67 10.04 -5.26 11.68
CA LEU A 67 10.52 -4.50 10.51
C LEU A 67 10.45 -5.32 9.22
N ALA A 68 10.95 -6.56 9.23
CA ALA A 68 10.88 -7.44 8.07
C ALA A 68 9.44 -7.72 7.66
N THR A 69 8.54 -7.95 8.64
CA THR A 69 7.13 -8.22 8.39
C THR A 69 6.42 -7.01 7.79
N VAL A 70 6.71 -5.81 8.29
CA VAL A 70 6.14 -4.57 7.77
C VAL A 70 6.61 -4.29 6.34
N LYS A 71 7.89 -4.50 6.05
CA LYS A 71 8.40 -4.41 4.67
C LYS A 71 7.65 -5.35 3.73
N ASP A 72 7.44 -6.59 4.14
CA ASP A 72 6.67 -7.57 3.34
C ASP A 72 5.23 -7.14 3.10
N ILE A 73 4.53 -6.63 4.14
CA ILE A 73 3.15 -6.12 4.02
C ILE A 73 3.09 -5.00 2.96
N PHE A 74 4.02 -4.06 3.00
CA PHE A 74 4.02 -2.94 2.04
C PHE A 74 4.46 -3.34 0.64
N ASP A 75 5.38 -4.29 0.50
CA ASP A 75 5.76 -4.83 -0.82
C ASP A 75 4.59 -5.56 -1.50
N GLU A 76 3.76 -6.26 -0.73
CA GLU A 76 2.54 -6.89 -1.24
C GLU A 76 1.43 -5.87 -1.55
N CYS A 77 1.26 -4.85 -0.70
CA CYS A 77 0.24 -3.80 -0.91
C CYS A 77 0.57 -2.86 -2.08
N GLY A 78 1.85 -2.69 -2.40
CA GLY A 78 2.30 -1.78 -3.46
C GLY A 78 2.13 -2.31 -4.89
N ARG A 79 1.68 -3.55 -5.08
CA ARG A 79 1.44 -4.14 -6.40
C ARG A 79 -0.03 -4.02 -6.77
N PRO A 80 -0.38 -3.23 -7.80
CA PRO A 80 -1.75 -3.24 -8.33
C PRO A 80 -2.09 -4.66 -8.80
N ALA A 81 -3.25 -5.15 -8.40
CA ALA A 81 -3.67 -6.52 -8.71
C ALA A 81 -4.04 -6.71 -10.19
N ASN A 82 -4.33 -5.63 -10.89
CA ASN A 82 -4.79 -5.65 -12.28
C ASN A 82 -3.99 -4.66 -13.13
N ASP A 83 -3.69 -5.05 -14.36
CA ASP A 83 -3.18 -4.12 -15.36
C ASP A 83 -4.24 -3.07 -15.67
N LEU A 84 -3.81 -1.82 -15.80
CA LEU A 84 -4.65 -0.74 -16.25
C LEU A 84 -4.86 -0.90 -17.75
N GLY A 85 -6.03 -1.39 -18.16
CA GLY A 85 -6.47 -1.38 -19.54
C GLY A 85 -7.04 0.00 -19.94
N ASP A 86 -7.89 0.02 -20.97
CA ASP A 86 -8.56 1.24 -21.44
C ASP A 86 -9.72 1.69 -20.51
N ASP A 87 -10.14 0.84 -19.58
CA ASP A 87 -11.20 1.11 -18.59
C ASP A 87 -10.64 1.60 -17.27
N VAL A 88 -10.39 2.91 -17.19
CA VAL A 88 -9.89 3.57 -15.96
C VAL A 88 -10.87 3.46 -14.80
N ASP A 89 -12.16 3.55 -15.08
CA ASP A 89 -13.21 3.51 -14.05
C ASP A 89 -13.32 2.12 -13.41
N GLY A 90 -13.37 1.07 -14.23
CA GLY A 90 -13.36 -0.32 -13.73
C GLY A 90 -12.06 -0.69 -13.04
N TRP A 91 -10.93 -0.14 -13.49
CA TRP A 91 -9.65 -0.31 -12.81
C TRP A 91 -9.67 0.33 -11.41
N LEU A 92 -10.19 1.57 -11.26
CA LEU A 92 -10.33 2.24 -9.97
C LEU A 92 -11.22 1.46 -9.01
N GLU A 93 -12.33 0.89 -9.49
CA GLU A 93 -13.21 0.03 -8.69
C GLU A 93 -12.49 -1.23 -8.17
N GLY A 94 -11.82 -1.93 -9.05
CA GLY A 94 -11.04 -3.13 -8.69
C GLY A 94 -9.88 -2.83 -7.75
N LEU A 95 -9.19 -1.71 -7.96
CA LEU A 95 -8.12 -1.25 -7.10
C LEU A 95 -8.65 -0.89 -5.71
N ALA A 96 -9.75 -0.13 -5.61
CA ALA A 96 -10.39 0.23 -4.36
C ALA A 96 -10.81 -1.01 -3.57
N LEU A 97 -11.46 -1.97 -4.23
CA LEU A 97 -11.86 -3.23 -3.59
C LEU A 97 -10.64 -4.00 -3.05
N THR A 98 -9.58 -4.10 -3.82
CA THR A 98 -8.34 -4.76 -3.43
C THR A 98 -7.71 -4.08 -2.21
N ILE A 99 -7.58 -2.75 -2.24
CA ILE A 99 -6.95 -1.98 -1.17
C ILE A 99 -7.78 -2.06 0.12
N HIS A 100 -9.09 -1.84 0.08
CA HIS A 100 -9.93 -1.85 1.28
C HIS A 100 -10.07 -3.25 1.87
N THR A 101 -10.10 -4.30 1.06
CA THR A 101 -10.04 -5.68 1.54
C THR A 101 -8.73 -5.97 2.28
N ARG A 102 -7.59 -5.59 1.70
CA ARG A 102 -6.28 -5.74 2.34
C ARG A 102 -6.15 -4.89 3.61
N ASN A 103 -6.61 -3.64 3.57
CA ASN A 103 -6.62 -2.78 4.74
C ASN A 103 -7.45 -3.39 5.88
N ALA A 104 -8.59 -4.00 5.59
CA ALA A 104 -9.40 -4.70 6.59
C ALA A 104 -8.65 -5.88 7.23
N GLU A 105 -7.83 -6.59 6.48
CA GLU A 105 -7.01 -7.69 6.99
C GLU A 105 -5.90 -7.20 7.95
N ILE A 106 -5.43 -5.94 7.81
CA ILE A 106 -4.35 -5.34 8.62
C ILE A 106 -4.84 -4.27 9.58
N LEU A 107 -6.15 -4.22 9.92
CA LEU A 107 -6.72 -3.16 10.76
C LEU A 107 -6.02 -2.97 12.10
N GLY A 108 -5.61 -4.04 12.76
CA GLY A 108 -4.86 -3.96 14.02
C GLY A 108 -3.53 -3.22 13.88
N TYR A 109 -2.84 -3.40 12.74
CA TYR A 109 -1.62 -2.67 12.42
C TYR A 109 -1.92 -1.18 12.15
N ALA A 110 -2.95 -0.88 11.37
CA ALA A 110 -3.33 0.49 11.03
C ALA A 110 -3.71 1.30 12.27
N PHE A 111 -4.47 0.68 13.19
CA PHE A 111 -4.81 1.30 14.47
C PHE A 111 -3.56 1.64 15.28
N TRP A 112 -2.65 0.71 15.42
CA TRP A 112 -1.43 0.91 16.16
C TRP A 112 -0.56 2.03 15.55
N ASP A 113 -0.40 2.03 14.24
CA ASP A 113 0.40 3.01 13.50
C ASP A 113 -0.09 4.46 13.69
N THR A 114 -1.40 4.65 13.88
CA THR A 114 -2.00 5.96 14.11
C THR A 114 -1.81 6.44 15.56
N HIS A 115 -1.70 5.51 16.52
CA HIS A 115 -1.70 5.82 17.96
C HIS A 115 -0.36 5.58 18.65
N ALA A 116 0.64 5.04 17.95
CA ALA A 116 1.95 4.80 18.56
C ALA A 116 2.63 6.13 18.91
N PRO A 117 3.11 6.29 20.17
CA PRO A 117 3.87 7.46 20.54
C PRO A 117 5.20 7.49 19.75
N HIS A 118 5.47 8.59 19.07
CA HIS A 118 6.66 8.75 18.23
C HIS A 118 7.94 9.01 19.04
N SER A 119 7.83 9.15 20.38
CA SER A 119 8.88 9.72 21.22
C SER A 119 9.86 8.75 21.87
N ASP A 120 9.54 7.45 21.97
CA ASP A 120 10.40 6.46 22.66
C ASP A 120 10.69 5.19 21.86
N SER A 121 10.62 5.29 20.54
CA SER A 121 10.83 4.15 19.66
C SER A 121 12.31 3.79 19.54
N SER A 122 12.63 2.50 19.58
CA SER A 122 13.95 2.02 19.20
C SER A 122 14.30 2.48 17.77
N GLU A 123 15.59 2.56 17.44
CA GLU A 123 16.07 2.92 16.10
C GLU A 123 15.38 2.08 15.00
N VAL A 124 15.15 0.79 15.29
CA VAL A 124 14.47 -0.14 14.37
C VAL A 124 13.00 0.25 14.16
N LEU A 125 12.28 0.68 15.19
CA LEU A 125 10.90 1.14 15.06
C LEU A 125 10.82 2.46 14.28
N SER A 126 11.78 3.35 14.45
CA SER A 126 11.93 4.55 13.61
C SER A 126 12.12 4.19 12.13
N GLU A 127 12.92 3.15 11.83
CA GLU A 127 13.07 2.63 10.46
C GLU A 127 11.75 2.08 9.92
N VAL A 128 10.95 1.36 10.73
CA VAL A 128 9.62 0.88 10.34
C VAL A 128 8.72 2.02 9.89
N HIS A 129 8.65 3.12 10.66
CA HIS A 129 7.84 4.29 10.30
C HIS A 129 8.32 4.94 9.00
N THR A 130 9.63 5.03 8.81
CA THR A 130 10.21 5.60 7.59
C THR A 130 9.87 4.74 6.37
N VAL A 131 10.08 3.44 6.46
CA VAL A 131 9.76 2.48 5.37
C VAL A 131 8.28 2.55 5.00
N ARG A 132 7.40 2.58 6.00
CA ARG A 132 5.96 2.69 5.78
C ARG A 132 5.60 3.98 5.05
N ARG A 133 6.05 5.13 5.60
CA ARG A 133 5.77 6.44 5.01
C ARG A 133 6.22 6.51 3.56
N ASP A 134 7.47 6.12 3.31
CA ASP A 134 8.06 6.21 1.98
C ASP A 134 7.40 5.26 0.98
N SER A 135 7.06 4.05 1.40
CA SER A 135 6.32 3.11 0.56
C SER A 135 4.92 3.62 0.22
N ARG A 136 4.22 4.19 1.21
CA ARG A 136 2.90 4.79 1.01
C ARG A 136 2.95 5.98 0.06
N VAL A 137 3.88 6.90 0.26
CA VAL A 137 4.02 8.09 -0.61
C VAL A 137 4.31 7.68 -2.04
N ARG A 138 5.29 6.78 -2.25
CA ARG A 138 5.62 6.28 -3.59
C ARG A 138 4.44 5.55 -4.24
N GLY A 139 3.76 4.68 -3.48
CA GLY A 139 2.62 3.93 -3.98
C GLY A 139 1.47 4.84 -4.43
N VAL A 140 1.07 5.79 -3.59
CA VAL A 140 0.02 6.76 -3.92
C VAL A 140 0.38 7.59 -5.14
N GLN A 141 1.60 8.14 -5.19
CA GLN A 141 2.06 8.93 -6.32
C GLN A 141 2.11 8.12 -7.62
N TYR A 142 2.48 6.85 -7.55
CA TYR A 142 2.49 5.94 -8.70
C TYR A 142 1.07 5.69 -9.21
N LEU A 143 0.15 5.29 -8.32
CA LEU A 143 -1.23 4.97 -8.69
C LEU A 143 -1.98 6.20 -9.24
N THR A 144 -1.79 7.36 -8.62
CA THR A 144 -2.41 8.61 -9.11
C THR A 144 -1.89 9.00 -10.48
N ARG A 145 -0.57 8.89 -10.72
CA ARG A 145 0.02 9.15 -12.04
C ARG A 145 -0.47 8.18 -13.10
N LEU A 146 -0.65 6.92 -12.72
CA LEU A 146 -1.15 5.89 -13.63
C LEU A 146 -2.59 6.22 -14.06
N ALA A 147 -3.49 6.48 -13.10
CA ALA A 147 -4.87 6.89 -13.37
C ALA A 147 -4.94 8.18 -14.20
N TRP A 148 -4.14 9.20 -13.83
CA TRP A 148 -4.07 10.48 -14.51
C TRP A 148 -3.75 10.34 -15.99
N ARG A 149 -2.66 9.62 -16.32
CA ARG A 149 -2.24 9.40 -17.70
C ARG A 149 -3.25 8.59 -18.51
N ALA A 150 -3.81 7.55 -17.91
CA ALA A 150 -4.80 6.72 -18.56
C ALA A 150 -6.11 7.47 -18.86
N ALA A 151 -6.48 8.44 -18.02
CA ALA A 151 -7.60 9.35 -18.24
C ALA A 151 -7.31 10.48 -19.25
N GLY A 152 -6.10 10.53 -19.85
CA GLY A 152 -5.68 11.54 -20.82
C GLY A 152 -5.05 12.79 -20.20
N GLY A 153 -4.69 12.76 -18.91
CA GLY A 153 -4.01 13.87 -18.25
C GLY A 153 -2.55 14.02 -18.69
N GLU A 154 -2.13 15.24 -18.94
CA GLU A 154 -0.77 15.60 -19.32
C GLU A 154 0.03 16.11 -18.10
N GLY A 155 1.34 15.86 -18.12
CA GLY A 155 2.24 16.30 -17.04
C GLY A 155 2.02 15.55 -15.73
N ALA A 156 2.22 16.26 -14.62
CA ALA A 156 2.00 15.74 -13.27
C ALA A 156 0.52 15.88 -12.86
N PRO A 157 -0.05 14.92 -12.15
CA PRO A 157 -1.40 15.07 -11.61
C PRO A 157 -1.46 16.22 -10.59
N PRO A 158 -2.61 16.93 -10.47
CA PRO A 158 -2.79 17.96 -9.45
C PRO A 158 -2.56 17.44 -8.04
N GLU A 159 -1.96 18.25 -7.16
CA GLU A 159 -1.70 17.86 -5.75
C GLU A 159 -2.96 17.45 -5.00
N GLY A 160 -4.09 18.13 -5.26
CA GLY A 160 -5.39 17.78 -4.69
C GLY A 160 -5.84 16.37 -5.05
N LEU A 161 -5.58 15.93 -6.28
CA LEU A 161 -5.89 14.56 -6.72
C LEU A 161 -4.98 13.54 -6.01
N VAL A 162 -3.68 13.83 -5.88
CA VAL A 162 -2.75 12.96 -5.12
C VAL A 162 -3.20 12.84 -3.67
N SER A 163 -3.60 13.94 -3.05
CA SER A 163 -4.11 13.96 -1.67
C SER A 163 -5.41 13.17 -1.52
N ALA A 164 -6.31 13.24 -2.50
CA ALA A 164 -7.53 12.45 -2.52
C ALA A 164 -7.23 10.94 -2.58
N PHE A 165 -6.33 10.52 -3.46
CA PHE A 165 -5.88 9.11 -3.51
C PHE A 165 -5.24 8.68 -2.18
N ALA A 166 -4.41 9.54 -1.58
CA ALA A 166 -3.80 9.25 -0.29
C ALA A 166 -4.83 9.06 0.83
N LEU A 167 -5.88 9.87 0.86
CA LEU A 167 -6.94 9.79 1.85
C LEU A 167 -7.82 8.56 1.62
N HIS A 168 -8.36 8.41 0.41
CA HIS A 168 -9.36 7.38 0.12
C HIS A 168 -8.77 5.97 0.09
N PHE A 169 -7.51 5.79 -0.25
CA PHE A 169 -6.80 4.49 -0.20
C PHE A 169 -6.07 4.23 1.12
N SER A 170 -6.35 5.00 2.17
CA SER A 170 -5.72 4.81 3.47
C SER A 170 -6.40 3.71 4.29
N ALA A 171 -5.60 3.00 5.09
CA ALA A 171 -6.12 2.09 6.10
C ALA A 171 -6.93 2.84 7.18
N PHE A 172 -6.64 4.12 7.40
CA PHE A 172 -7.42 4.98 8.31
C PHE A 172 -8.86 5.16 7.81
N THR A 173 -9.07 5.45 6.52
CA THR A 173 -10.42 5.54 5.92
C THR A 173 -11.17 4.22 6.04
N THR A 174 -10.49 3.10 5.74
CA THR A 174 -11.08 1.77 5.90
C THR A 174 -11.52 1.52 7.33
N GLN A 175 -10.65 1.81 8.30
CA GLN A 175 -10.93 1.61 9.72
C GLN A 175 -12.10 2.46 10.21
N ALA A 176 -12.09 3.76 9.93
CA ALA A 176 -13.15 4.66 10.37
C ALA A 176 -14.52 4.21 9.84
N LEU A 177 -14.62 3.88 8.55
CA LEU A 177 -15.88 3.47 7.94
C LEU A 177 -16.34 2.07 8.40
N MET A 178 -15.41 1.15 8.64
CA MET A 178 -15.75 -0.18 9.19
C MET A 178 -16.17 -0.13 10.64
N VAL A 179 -15.43 0.59 11.47
CA VAL A 179 -15.61 0.57 12.93
C VAL A 179 -16.74 1.49 13.36
N ASP A 180 -16.75 2.74 12.87
CA ASP A 180 -17.70 3.75 13.33
C ASP A 180 -19.03 3.69 12.57
N PHE A 181 -19.00 3.26 11.30
CA PHE A 181 -20.17 3.24 10.41
C PHE A 181 -20.61 1.84 9.98
N ASN A 182 -19.96 0.80 10.49
CA ASN A 182 -20.28 -0.62 10.22
C ASN A 182 -20.36 -0.98 8.72
N GLN A 183 -19.52 -0.32 7.89
CA GLN A 183 -19.47 -0.59 6.47
C GLN A 183 -18.55 -1.79 6.16
N THR A 184 -18.90 -2.56 5.16
CA THR A 184 -18.03 -3.62 4.63
C THR A 184 -16.93 -3.04 3.72
N PRO A 185 -15.79 -3.74 3.54
CA PRO A 185 -14.75 -3.31 2.61
C PRO A 185 -15.28 -3.07 1.19
N ALA A 186 -16.27 -3.84 0.73
CA ALA A 186 -16.89 -3.67 -0.57
C ALA A 186 -17.69 -2.36 -0.67
N GLN A 187 -18.46 -2.00 0.37
CA GLN A 187 -19.20 -0.74 0.41
C GLN A 187 -18.26 0.46 0.42
N ILE A 188 -17.17 0.38 1.19
CA ILE A 188 -16.13 1.41 1.25
C ILE A 188 -15.44 1.56 -0.11
N ALA A 189 -15.15 0.44 -0.78
CA ALA A 189 -14.53 0.45 -2.09
C ALA A 189 -15.38 1.19 -3.14
N VAL A 190 -16.67 0.92 -3.19
CA VAL A 190 -17.60 1.61 -4.09
C VAL A 190 -17.59 3.11 -3.82
N LEU A 191 -17.78 3.52 -2.57
CA LEU A 191 -17.79 4.93 -2.17
C LEU A 191 -16.47 5.63 -2.57
N CYS A 192 -15.32 5.03 -2.23
CA CYS A 192 -14.02 5.64 -2.51
C CYS A 192 -13.72 5.70 -4.02
N ALA A 193 -14.06 4.64 -4.77
CA ALA A 193 -13.90 4.63 -6.21
C ALA A 193 -14.74 5.72 -6.89
N ASP A 194 -16.00 5.88 -6.50
CA ASP A 194 -16.88 6.90 -7.08
C ASP A 194 -16.38 8.32 -6.81
N ILE A 195 -15.91 8.60 -5.60
CA ILE A 195 -15.31 9.90 -5.28
C ILE A 195 -14.04 10.13 -6.12
N LEU A 196 -13.16 9.13 -6.22
CA LEU A 196 -11.91 9.26 -6.98
C LEU A 196 -12.15 9.41 -8.48
N LYS A 197 -13.11 8.69 -9.07
CA LYS A 197 -13.55 8.87 -10.46
C LYS A 197 -14.04 10.31 -10.69
N MET A 198 -14.93 10.79 -9.85
CA MET A 198 -15.47 12.16 -9.95
C MET A 198 -14.36 13.22 -9.90
N LEU A 199 -13.40 13.08 -8.97
CA LEU A 199 -12.28 14.02 -8.84
C LEU A 199 -11.31 13.93 -10.02
N LEU A 200 -11.02 12.72 -10.51
CA LEU A 200 -10.18 12.51 -11.67
C LEU A 200 -10.75 13.16 -12.92
N TRP A 201 -11.99 12.85 -13.28
CA TRP A 201 -12.63 13.38 -14.47
C TRP A 201 -12.88 14.89 -14.40
N ARG A 202 -13.15 15.43 -13.20
CA ARG A 202 -13.18 16.87 -12.98
C ARG A 202 -11.83 17.52 -13.30
N ALA A 203 -10.74 16.98 -12.77
CA ALA A 203 -9.39 17.51 -12.99
C ALA A 203 -8.97 17.44 -14.47
N ILE A 204 -9.34 16.37 -15.19
CA ILE A 204 -9.14 16.24 -16.64
C ILE A 204 -9.92 17.33 -17.38
N THR A 205 -11.18 17.55 -17.04
CA THR A 205 -12.02 18.58 -17.68
C THR A 205 -11.46 19.98 -17.45
N GLU A 206 -10.99 20.28 -16.26
CA GLU A 206 -10.35 21.57 -15.92
C GLU A 206 -9.07 21.79 -16.73
N GLN A 207 -8.22 20.76 -16.90
CA GLN A 207 -7.03 20.85 -17.74
C GLN A 207 -7.36 21.13 -19.21
N LEU A 208 -8.36 20.44 -19.79
CA LEU A 208 -8.78 20.63 -21.17
C LEU A 208 -9.39 22.01 -21.43
N SER A 209 -10.12 22.55 -20.44
CA SER A 209 -10.71 23.89 -20.51
C SER A 209 -9.64 24.97 -20.46
N GLY A 210 -8.68 24.87 -19.53
CA GLY A 210 -7.57 25.80 -19.41
C GLY A 210 -6.65 25.81 -20.65
N SER A 211 -6.49 24.67 -21.32
CA SER A 211 -5.70 24.57 -22.55
C SER A 211 -6.42 25.27 -23.75
N ARG A 212 -7.75 25.31 -23.76
CA ARG A 212 -8.53 26.02 -24.79
C ARG A 212 -8.41 27.52 -24.67
N ASP A 213 -8.46 28.06 -23.45
CA ASP A 213 -8.38 29.49 -23.21
C ASP A 213 -7.01 30.07 -23.60
N VAL A 214 -5.93 29.28 -23.46
CA VAL A 214 -4.59 29.65 -23.90
C VAL A 214 -4.48 29.71 -25.44
N LEU A 215 -5.19 28.85 -26.15
CA LEU A 215 -5.16 28.79 -27.63
C LEU A 215 -6.06 29.82 -28.29
N THR A 216 -7.05 30.36 -27.57
CA THR A 216 -8.01 31.37 -28.09
C THR A 216 -7.69 32.80 -27.67
N GLY A 217 -6.74 33.01 -26.77
CA GLY A 217 -6.40 34.29 -26.14
C GLY A 217 -5.43 35.21 -26.88
N ASP A 218 -4.82 34.78 -28.00
CA ASP A 218 -3.92 35.63 -28.77
C ASP A 218 -4.51 35.96 -30.14
N HIS A 219 -5.37 36.94 -30.20
CA HIS A 219 -5.56 37.89 -31.31
C HIS A 219 -6.68 38.88 -31.04
N VAL A 220 -6.50 39.75 -30.06
CA VAL A 220 -7.09 41.08 -30.12
C VAL A 220 -5.92 42.05 -30.13
N GLY A 221 -5.40 42.27 -31.34
CA GLY A 221 -4.43 43.32 -31.61
C GLY A 221 -5.10 44.68 -31.38
N GLU A 222 -4.41 45.51 -30.65
CA GLU A 222 -4.62 46.94 -30.61
C GLU A 222 -4.38 47.53 -32.01
N ASP A 223 -5.37 48.18 -32.57
CA ASP A 223 -5.23 49.24 -33.57
C ASP A 223 -5.51 50.56 -32.89
#